data_233f4f1fb9f1f6ddca3401d6f97c33ae
#
_entry.id   233f4f1fb9f1f6ddca3401d6f97c33ae
#
_cell.length_a   1.000
_cell.length_b   1.000
_cell.length_c   1.000
_cell.angle_alpha   90.00
_cell.angle_beta   90.00
_cell.angle_gamma   90.00
#
_symmetry.space_group_name_H-M   'P 1'
#
loop_
_entity.id
_entity.type
_entity.pdbx_description
1 polymer ?
#
loop_
_entity_poly.entity_id
_entity_poly.type
_entity_poly.pdbx_seq_one_letter_code
_entity_poly.pdbx_strand_id
1 'polypeptide(L)'
;MGPYVQLAQKYNPDQVVGSPPHVVMPGFVNSQHHVGLTPFQLGSLDYPLELWFASRLSARAVDPYLDTLYSAFEMIESGITTVQHIHGWLPGPASLWPDITGRILQAYADIGMRVSYCFGVRTQNHFVYESNQEFVAKLPPSIAADMEAILSPQEVPLADYLGFFETLWGGWNGRASDRIRIQLAPANLHWCDDHALTTQTEY
;
A
#
# COMPACT_ATOMS: atom_id res chain seq x y z
N MET A 1 6.58 -5.75 -33.17
CA MET A 1 8.00 -6.00 -32.92
C MET A 1 8.61 -6.70 -34.11
N GLY A 2 9.91 -6.55 -34.40
CA GLY A 2 10.59 -7.16 -35.53
C GLY A 2 12.09 -6.87 -35.51
N PRO A 3 12.86 -7.40 -36.46
CA PRO A 3 14.30 -7.14 -36.57
C PRO A 3 14.59 -5.66 -36.73
N TYR A 4 15.60 -5.15 -36.02
CA TYR A 4 15.98 -3.74 -36.01
C TYR A 4 16.12 -3.14 -37.41
N VAL A 5 16.84 -3.82 -38.32
CA VAL A 5 17.10 -3.33 -39.66
C VAL A 5 15.80 -3.03 -40.43
N GLN A 6 14.83 -3.93 -40.32
CA GLN A 6 13.52 -3.78 -40.99
C GLN A 6 12.71 -2.64 -40.38
N LEU A 7 12.74 -2.51 -39.06
CA LEU A 7 12.01 -1.47 -38.37
C LEU A 7 12.64 -0.09 -38.60
N ALA A 8 13.95 0.02 -38.56
CA ALA A 8 14.67 1.25 -38.85
C ALA A 8 14.41 1.79 -40.26
N GLN A 9 14.40 0.91 -41.27
CA GLN A 9 14.05 1.26 -42.62
C GLN A 9 12.60 1.70 -42.79
N LYS A 10 11.68 1.02 -42.04
CA LYS A 10 10.24 1.33 -42.14
C LYS A 10 9.85 2.62 -41.46
N TYR A 11 10.43 2.92 -40.29
CA TYR A 11 9.97 4.02 -39.44
C TYR A 11 10.91 5.22 -39.39
N ASN A 12 12.14 5.10 -39.92
CA ASN A 12 13.14 6.17 -39.93
C ASN A 12 13.20 6.96 -38.59
N PRO A 13 13.57 6.32 -37.48
CA PRO A 13 13.47 6.92 -36.17
C PRO A 13 14.45 8.08 -35.98
N ASP A 14 14.04 9.13 -35.29
CA ASP A 14 14.89 10.29 -34.96
C ASP A 14 16.00 9.91 -33.95
N GLN A 15 15.76 8.91 -33.12
CA GLN A 15 16.70 8.43 -32.11
C GLN A 15 16.64 6.90 -31.97
N VAL A 16 17.80 6.30 -31.88
CA VAL A 16 17.95 4.85 -31.56
C VAL A 16 18.55 4.70 -30.20
N VAL A 17 17.87 3.92 -29.34
CA VAL A 17 18.31 3.62 -27.98
C VAL A 17 18.59 2.12 -27.88
N GLY A 18 19.73 1.76 -27.28
CA GLY A 18 20.16 0.38 -27.12
C GLY A 18 21.20 -0.05 -28.15
N SER A 19 21.52 -1.33 -28.17
CA SER A 19 22.49 -1.95 -29.08
C SER A 19 22.05 -3.39 -29.43
N PRO A 20 22.65 -4.03 -30.46
CA PRO A 20 22.24 -5.35 -30.93
C PRO A 20 22.05 -6.46 -29.87
N PRO A 21 22.84 -6.52 -28.78
CA PRO A 21 22.65 -7.56 -27.76
C PRO A 21 21.54 -7.23 -26.73
N HIS A 22 20.88 -6.06 -26.83
CA HIS A 22 19.83 -5.69 -25.87
C HIS A 22 18.47 -6.23 -26.31
N VAL A 23 17.74 -6.74 -25.34
CA VAL A 23 16.33 -7.13 -25.48
C VAL A 23 15.46 -6.04 -24.85
N VAL A 24 14.49 -5.52 -25.62
CA VAL A 24 13.48 -4.59 -25.11
C VAL A 24 12.25 -5.39 -24.67
N MET A 25 11.84 -5.17 -23.44
CA MET A 25 10.67 -5.80 -22.85
C MET A 25 9.85 -4.75 -22.07
N PRO A 26 8.55 -4.99 -21.84
CA PRO A 26 7.79 -4.17 -20.89
C PRO A 26 8.43 -4.18 -19.51
N GLY A 27 8.31 -3.06 -18.78
CA GLY A 27 8.72 -3.03 -17.38
C GLY A 27 7.95 -4.05 -16.55
N PHE A 28 8.58 -4.55 -15.50
CA PHE A 28 7.97 -5.52 -14.61
C PHE A 28 6.82 -4.91 -13.81
N VAL A 29 5.90 -5.78 -13.39
CA VAL A 29 4.79 -5.44 -12.51
C VAL A 29 5.01 -6.13 -11.17
N ASN A 30 5.10 -5.33 -10.10
CA ASN A 30 5.05 -5.85 -8.74
C ASN A 30 3.58 -5.91 -8.29
N SER A 31 3.00 -7.11 -8.29
CA SER A 31 1.57 -7.32 -8.04
C SER A 31 1.20 -7.38 -6.56
N GLN A 32 2.17 -7.32 -5.66
CA GLN A 32 1.93 -7.24 -4.20
C GLN A 32 3.10 -6.53 -3.52
N HIS A 33 2.87 -5.33 -3.02
CA HIS A 33 3.88 -4.56 -2.32
C HIS A 33 3.27 -3.79 -1.15
N HIS A 34 3.94 -3.85 -0.02
CA HIS A 34 3.59 -3.11 1.17
C HIS A 34 4.64 -2.02 1.38
N VAL A 35 4.45 -0.87 0.75
CA VAL A 35 5.29 0.32 0.99
C VAL A 35 5.05 0.81 2.42
N GLY A 36 6.02 1.45 3.03
CA GLY A 36 6.00 1.84 4.43
C GLY A 36 6.60 0.76 5.34
N LEU A 37 7.06 -0.34 4.77
CA LEU A 37 7.77 -1.39 5.50
C LEU A 37 9.27 -1.41 5.22
N THR A 38 9.72 -0.84 4.10
CA THR A 38 11.11 -0.93 3.66
C THR A 38 12.12 -0.45 4.71
N PRO A 39 11.94 0.70 5.39
CA PRO A 39 12.80 1.10 6.49
C PRO A 39 12.72 0.19 7.71
N PHE A 40 11.56 -0.47 7.91
CA PHE A 40 11.35 -1.36 9.05
C PHE A 40 11.97 -2.73 8.85
N GLN A 41 12.14 -3.18 7.60
CA GLN A 41 12.83 -4.43 7.29
C GLN A 41 14.27 -4.44 7.82
N LEU A 42 14.88 -3.27 7.93
CA LEU A 42 16.22 -3.12 8.50
C LEU A 42 16.27 -3.26 10.03
N GLY A 43 15.16 -3.15 10.72
CA GLY A 43 15.06 -3.20 12.18
C GLY A 43 14.11 -4.24 12.74
N SER A 44 13.19 -4.76 11.94
CA SER A 44 12.27 -5.81 12.35
C SER A 44 12.83 -7.19 12.04
N LEU A 45 12.83 -8.08 13.01
CA LEU A 45 13.25 -9.46 12.82
C LEU A 45 12.19 -10.24 12.03
N ASP A 46 12.61 -11.31 11.36
CA ASP A 46 11.73 -12.24 10.63
C ASP A 46 10.99 -13.15 11.61
N TYR A 47 9.95 -12.60 12.22
CA TYR A 47 9.08 -13.27 13.16
C TYR A 47 7.76 -13.71 12.48
N PRO A 48 7.03 -14.66 13.07
CA PRO A 48 5.61 -14.84 12.75
C PRO A 48 4.85 -13.52 12.82
N LEU A 49 3.79 -13.40 12.02
CA LEU A 49 3.07 -12.14 11.78
C LEU A 49 2.65 -11.40 13.05
N GLU A 50 2.20 -12.13 14.07
CA GLU A 50 1.73 -11.58 15.34
C GLU A 50 2.88 -10.91 16.12
N LEU A 51 4.05 -11.52 16.16
CA LEU A 51 5.24 -10.96 16.79
C LEU A 51 5.86 -9.85 15.96
N TRP A 52 5.79 -9.97 14.63
CA TRP A 52 6.25 -8.93 13.72
C TRP A 52 5.42 -7.66 13.88
N PHE A 53 4.08 -7.76 14.01
CA PHE A 53 3.22 -6.60 14.31
C PHE A 53 3.62 -5.90 15.61
N ALA A 54 3.90 -6.65 16.66
CA ALA A 54 4.36 -6.07 17.92
C ALA A 54 5.69 -5.30 17.76
N SER A 55 6.65 -5.86 17.01
CA SER A 55 7.91 -5.17 16.71
C SER A 55 7.69 -3.89 15.89
N ARG A 56 6.72 -3.89 14.98
CA ARG A 56 6.37 -2.73 14.18
C ARG A 56 5.75 -1.58 14.98
N LEU A 57 4.97 -1.87 16.02
CA LEU A 57 4.40 -0.84 16.90
C LEU A 57 5.47 -0.03 17.63
N SER A 58 6.66 -0.59 17.84
CA SER A 58 7.80 0.10 18.44
C SER A 58 8.60 0.96 17.46
N ALA A 59 8.35 0.85 16.17
CA ALA A 59 9.09 1.57 15.15
C ALA A 59 8.62 3.04 15.06
N ARG A 60 9.58 3.92 14.74
CA ARG A 60 9.28 5.34 14.54
C ARG A 60 8.43 5.55 13.29
N ALA A 61 7.56 6.55 13.33
CA ALA A 61 6.85 7.00 12.15
C ALA A 61 7.86 7.53 11.10
N VAL A 62 7.70 7.09 9.87
CA VAL A 62 8.47 7.55 8.71
C VAL A 62 7.58 8.45 7.87
N ASP A 63 8.16 9.45 7.24
CA ASP A 63 7.45 10.31 6.31
C ASP A 63 6.91 9.49 5.12
N PRO A 64 5.57 9.45 4.89
CA PRO A 64 4.99 8.55 3.88
C PRO A 64 5.45 8.85 2.46
N TYR A 65 5.74 10.11 2.15
CA TYR A 65 6.25 10.51 0.84
C TYR A 65 7.67 9.96 0.62
N LEU A 66 8.58 10.17 1.59
CA LEU A 66 9.97 9.72 1.47
C LEU A 66 10.09 8.20 1.47
N ASP A 67 9.30 7.52 2.29
CA ASP A 67 9.27 6.06 2.34
C ASP A 67 8.79 5.46 1.02
N THR A 68 7.71 6.01 0.45
CA THR A 68 7.21 5.61 -0.86
C THR A 68 8.22 5.89 -1.96
N LEU A 69 8.84 7.05 -1.94
CA LEU A 69 9.84 7.45 -2.95
C LEU A 69 11.07 6.52 -2.91
N TYR A 70 11.55 6.19 -1.71
CA TYR A 70 12.65 5.24 -1.53
C TYR A 70 12.32 3.86 -2.12
N SER A 71 11.15 3.30 -1.76
CA SER A 71 10.70 2.02 -2.32
C SER A 71 10.51 2.07 -3.84
N ALA A 72 10.04 3.20 -4.38
CA ALA A 72 9.88 3.37 -5.81
C ALA A 72 11.24 3.39 -6.55
N PHE A 73 12.29 3.97 -5.97
CA PHE A 73 13.64 3.90 -6.51
C PHE A 73 14.15 2.46 -6.58
N GLU A 74 14.03 1.68 -5.50
CA GLU A 74 14.43 0.26 -5.48
C GLU A 74 13.68 -0.56 -6.55
N MET A 75 12.37 -0.29 -6.71
CA MET A 75 11.55 -0.95 -7.73
C MET A 75 12.02 -0.58 -9.15
N ILE A 76 12.27 0.70 -9.42
CA ILE A 76 12.74 1.15 -10.75
C ILE A 76 14.12 0.58 -11.07
N GLU A 77 15.05 0.56 -10.13
CA GLU A 77 16.36 -0.07 -10.28
C GLU A 77 16.27 -1.56 -10.61
N SER A 78 15.21 -2.22 -10.13
CA SER A 78 14.89 -3.63 -10.44
C SER A 78 14.09 -3.81 -11.74
N GLY A 79 13.83 -2.74 -12.51
CA GLY A 79 13.06 -2.77 -13.75
C GLY A 79 11.54 -2.82 -13.56
N ILE A 80 11.03 -2.58 -12.36
CA ILE A 80 9.60 -2.51 -12.06
C ILE A 80 9.09 -1.12 -12.40
N THR A 81 8.02 -1.04 -13.19
CA THR A 81 7.41 0.24 -13.62
C THR A 81 5.95 0.38 -13.19
N THR A 82 5.37 -0.70 -12.64
CA THR A 82 3.99 -0.74 -12.15
C THR A 82 3.94 -1.50 -10.85
N VAL A 83 3.22 -0.98 -9.86
CA VAL A 83 3.09 -1.59 -8.54
C VAL A 83 1.64 -1.65 -8.07
N GLN A 84 1.25 -2.77 -7.48
CA GLN A 84 0.09 -2.86 -6.61
C GLN A 84 0.54 -2.52 -5.19
N HIS A 85 0.27 -1.29 -4.75
CA HIS A 85 0.57 -0.84 -3.40
C HIS A 85 -0.59 -1.18 -2.47
N ILE A 86 -0.37 -2.15 -1.59
CA ILE A 86 -1.34 -2.54 -0.56
C ILE A 86 -0.93 -1.87 0.75
N HIS A 87 -1.58 -0.77 1.10
CA HIS A 87 -1.38 -0.08 2.37
C HIS A 87 -2.18 -0.81 3.46
N GLY A 88 -1.58 -1.83 4.04
CA GLY A 88 -2.28 -2.77 4.91
C GLY A 88 -2.84 -2.17 6.20
N TRP A 89 -2.37 -0.99 6.61
CA TRP A 89 -2.82 -0.32 7.81
C TRP A 89 -2.56 1.19 7.73
N LEU A 90 -3.64 1.98 7.75
CA LEU A 90 -3.58 3.42 7.89
C LEU A 90 -3.46 3.78 9.38
N PRO A 91 -2.36 4.37 9.82
CA PRO A 91 -2.16 4.71 11.22
C PRO A 91 -3.00 5.91 11.67
N GLY A 92 -3.37 5.92 12.93
CA GLY A 92 -4.05 7.04 13.58
C GLY A 92 -5.53 7.19 13.18
N PRO A 93 -6.16 8.28 13.62
CA PRO A 93 -7.57 8.54 13.34
C PRO A 93 -7.80 8.80 11.85
N ALA A 94 -9.01 8.50 11.37
CA ALA A 94 -9.41 8.65 9.96
C ALA A 94 -9.20 10.07 9.39
N SER A 95 -9.17 11.09 10.25
CA SER A 95 -8.88 12.48 9.85
C SER A 95 -7.48 12.69 9.28
N LEU A 96 -6.52 11.81 9.58
CA LEU A 96 -5.15 11.87 9.05
C LEU A 96 -4.98 11.10 7.73
N TRP A 97 -5.90 10.24 7.37
CA TRP A 97 -5.77 9.38 6.19
C TRP A 97 -5.62 10.13 4.87
N PRO A 98 -6.36 11.25 4.62
CA PRO A 98 -6.17 12.02 3.39
C PRO A 98 -4.76 12.57 3.21
N ASP A 99 -4.12 13.04 4.29
CA ASP A 99 -2.74 13.55 4.24
C ASP A 99 -1.75 12.41 3.97
N ILE A 100 -1.85 11.32 4.73
CA ILE A 100 -0.97 10.15 4.58
C ILE A 100 -1.04 9.60 3.15
N THR A 101 -2.25 9.33 2.65
CA THR A 101 -2.45 8.75 1.32
C THR A 101 -2.09 9.73 0.21
N GLY A 102 -2.41 11.02 0.40
CA GLY A 102 -2.03 12.07 -0.54
C GLY A 102 -0.51 12.17 -0.73
N ARG A 103 0.26 12.07 0.34
CA ARG A 103 1.73 12.06 0.31
C ARG A 103 2.29 10.83 -0.43
N ILE A 104 1.72 9.65 -0.19
CA ILE A 104 2.08 8.42 -0.90
C ILE A 104 1.81 8.56 -2.40
N LEU A 105 0.61 8.96 -2.78
CA LEU A 105 0.22 9.08 -4.18
C LEU A 105 0.98 10.19 -4.91
N GLN A 106 1.32 11.27 -4.21
CA GLN A 106 2.17 12.33 -4.73
C GLN A 106 3.58 11.83 -5.06
N ALA A 107 4.18 10.97 -4.21
CA ALA A 107 5.48 10.37 -4.48
C ALA A 107 5.49 9.55 -5.79
N TYR A 108 4.45 8.74 -6.02
CA TYR A 108 4.29 8.01 -7.28
C TYR A 108 4.07 8.94 -8.48
N ALA A 109 3.30 10.02 -8.30
CA ALA A 109 3.09 11.01 -9.36
C ALA A 109 4.39 11.68 -9.77
N ASP A 110 5.20 12.10 -8.79
CA ASP A 110 6.45 12.84 -9.00
C ASP A 110 7.52 11.97 -9.67
N ILE A 111 7.67 10.70 -9.23
CA ILE A 111 8.63 9.79 -9.85
C ILE A 111 8.14 9.21 -11.19
N GLY A 112 6.86 9.35 -11.50
CA GLY A 112 6.28 8.88 -12.76
C GLY A 112 5.95 7.39 -12.82
N MET A 113 5.95 6.68 -11.71
CA MET A 113 5.62 5.26 -11.61
C MET A 113 4.12 5.02 -11.69
N ARG A 114 3.70 3.88 -12.26
CA ARG A 114 2.29 3.45 -12.23
C ARG A 114 2.00 2.77 -10.91
N VAL A 115 0.89 3.15 -10.28
CA VAL A 115 0.41 2.52 -9.05
C VAL A 115 -1.07 2.18 -9.12
N SER A 116 -1.39 0.96 -8.70
CA SER A 116 -2.71 0.58 -8.24
C SER A 116 -2.67 0.60 -6.71
N TYR A 117 -3.28 1.61 -6.10
CA TYR A 117 -3.24 1.83 -4.67
C TYR A 117 -4.51 1.33 -4.01
N CYS A 118 -4.36 0.62 -2.91
CA CYS A 118 -5.45 0.27 -2.01
C CYS A 118 -5.01 0.40 -0.55
N PHE A 119 -5.98 0.60 0.33
CA PHE A 119 -5.77 0.53 1.78
C PHE A 119 -6.61 -0.60 2.36
N GLY A 120 -6.06 -1.28 3.37
CA GLY A 120 -6.74 -2.41 4.01
C GLY A 120 -7.90 -1.95 4.87
N VAL A 121 -9.12 -2.40 4.55
CA VAL A 121 -10.29 -2.24 5.41
C VAL A 121 -10.25 -3.32 6.47
N ARG A 122 -10.39 -2.92 7.74
CA ARG A 122 -10.42 -3.81 8.90
C ARG A 122 -11.57 -3.42 9.81
N THR A 123 -12.48 -4.34 10.05
CA THR A 123 -13.66 -4.11 10.90
C THR A 123 -13.65 -4.94 12.16
N GLN A 124 -12.68 -5.85 12.33
CA GLN A 124 -12.53 -6.69 13.53
C GLN A 124 -11.09 -7.15 13.72
N ASN A 125 -10.76 -7.66 14.91
CA ASN A 125 -9.53 -8.37 15.23
C ASN A 125 -8.25 -7.59 14.83
N HIS A 126 -8.16 -6.33 15.24
CA HIS A 126 -7.16 -5.40 14.72
C HIS A 126 -5.70 -5.77 15.02
N PHE A 127 -5.46 -6.60 16.04
CA PHE A 127 -4.10 -6.97 16.43
C PHE A 127 -3.81 -8.47 16.34
N VAL A 128 -4.73 -9.29 16.86
CA VAL A 128 -4.64 -10.76 16.89
C VAL A 128 -5.88 -11.37 16.21
N TYR A 129 -6.02 -12.70 16.19
CA TYR A 129 -7.16 -13.40 15.57
C TYR A 129 -8.35 -13.60 16.52
N GLU A 130 -8.53 -12.68 17.46
CA GLU A 130 -9.67 -12.61 18.38
C GLU A 130 -10.09 -11.15 18.55
N SER A 131 -11.24 -10.91 19.18
CA SER A 131 -11.72 -9.55 19.39
C SER A 131 -10.73 -8.73 20.24
N ASN A 132 -10.64 -7.41 19.95
CA ASN A 132 -9.77 -6.51 20.71
C ASN A 132 -10.06 -6.60 22.22
N GLN A 133 -11.34 -6.68 22.59
CA GLN A 133 -11.78 -6.76 23.99
C GLN A 133 -11.29 -8.03 24.67
N GLU A 134 -11.45 -9.19 24.02
CA GLU A 134 -10.98 -10.47 24.57
C GLU A 134 -9.47 -10.52 24.71
N PHE A 135 -8.76 -9.96 23.75
CA PHE A 135 -7.31 -9.85 23.79
C PHE A 135 -6.84 -8.97 24.94
N VAL A 136 -7.36 -7.74 25.06
CA VAL A 136 -6.99 -6.80 26.12
C VAL A 136 -7.30 -7.34 27.50
N ALA A 137 -8.43 -8.05 27.69
CA ALA A 137 -8.80 -8.66 28.95
C ALA A 137 -7.82 -9.74 29.47
N LYS A 138 -6.99 -10.31 28.60
CA LYS A 138 -5.96 -11.31 28.96
C LYS A 138 -4.62 -10.68 29.33
N LEU A 139 -4.45 -9.39 29.09
CA LEU A 139 -3.18 -8.69 29.33
C LEU A 139 -3.04 -8.31 30.82
N PRO A 140 -1.78 -8.21 31.30
CA PRO A 140 -1.53 -7.60 32.60
C PRO A 140 -2.10 -6.17 32.66
N PRO A 141 -2.68 -5.72 33.79
CA PRO A 141 -3.28 -4.39 33.90
C PRO A 141 -2.35 -3.23 33.52
N SER A 142 -1.05 -3.40 33.71
CA SER A 142 -0.05 -2.40 33.34
C SER A 142 0.12 -2.19 31.82
N ILE A 143 -0.32 -3.15 31.01
CA ILE A 143 -0.20 -3.12 29.55
C ILE A 143 -1.57 -2.94 28.88
N ALA A 144 -2.63 -3.40 29.55
CA ALA A 144 -3.99 -3.40 28.99
C ALA A 144 -4.45 -2.00 28.58
N ALA A 145 -4.23 -0.99 29.43
CA ALA A 145 -4.61 0.39 29.16
C ALA A 145 -3.86 1.00 27.95
N ASP A 146 -2.56 0.72 27.84
CA ASP A 146 -1.75 1.19 26.72
C ASP A 146 -2.19 0.51 25.42
N MET A 147 -2.52 -0.79 25.49
CA MET A 147 -2.98 -1.56 24.34
C MET A 147 -4.37 -1.10 23.87
N GLU A 148 -5.28 -0.81 24.79
CA GLU A 148 -6.59 -0.23 24.47
C GLU A 148 -6.45 1.14 23.79
N ALA A 149 -5.55 1.98 24.27
CA ALA A 149 -5.27 3.28 23.66
C ALA A 149 -4.71 3.16 22.22
N ILE A 150 -4.00 2.09 21.90
CA ILE A 150 -3.50 1.78 20.55
C ILE A 150 -4.61 1.24 19.65
N LEU A 151 -5.50 0.40 20.18
CA LEU A 151 -6.52 -0.30 19.40
C LEU A 151 -7.77 0.55 19.13
N SER A 152 -8.21 1.33 20.13
CA SER A 152 -9.45 2.11 20.04
C SER A 152 -9.51 3.06 18.82
N PRO A 153 -8.44 3.80 18.44
CA PRO A 153 -8.48 4.63 17.24
C PRO A 153 -8.59 3.86 15.92
N GLN A 154 -8.45 2.55 15.94
CA GLN A 154 -8.51 1.68 14.76
C GLN A 154 -9.89 1.07 14.55
N GLU A 155 -10.78 1.19 15.52
CA GLU A 155 -12.17 0.74 15.43
C GLU A 155 -13.00 1.75 14.63
N VAL A 156 -12.72 1.82 13.33
CA VAL A 156 -13.35 2.75 12.40
C VAL A 156 -14.57 2.09 11.76
N PRO A 157 -15.73 2.75 11.75
CA PRO A 157 -16.92 2.24 11.08
C PRO A 157 -16.69 1.97 9.59
N LEU A 158 -17.29 0.91 9.03
CA LEU A 158 -17.18 0.58 7.61
C LEU A 158 -17.61 1.76 6.71
N ALA A 159 -18.65 2.49 7.10
CA ALA A 159 -19.12 3.66 6.36
C ALA A 159 -18.04 4.75 6.20
N ASP A 160 -17.18 4.93 7.21
CA ASP A 160 -16.08 5.91 7.16
C ASP A 160 -14.97 5.43 6.21
N TYR A 161 -14.67 4.13 6.18
CA TYR A 161 -13.78 3.54 5.18
C TYR A 161 -14.29 3.75 3.76
N LEU A 162 -15.58 3.51 3.51
CA LEU A 162 -16.19 3.68 2.18
C LEU A 162 -16.24 5.16 1.78
N GLY A 163 -16.63 6.06 2.67
CA GLY A 163 -16.61 7.50 2.42
C GLY A 163 -15.21 8.04 2.14
N PHE A 164 -14.20 7.48 2.82
CA PHE A 164 -12.81 7.79 2.52
C PHE A 164 -12.38 7.26 1.14
N PHE A 165 -12.78 6.04 0.79
CA PHE A 165 -12.53 5.48 -0.54
C PHE A 165 -13.11 6.38 -1.65
N GLU A 166 -14.36 6.83 -1.53
CA GLU A 166 -14.99 7.73 -2.50
C GLU A 166 -14.21 9.04 -2.65
N THR A 167 -13.78 9.61 -1.53
CA THR A 167 -12.97 10.83 -1.50
C THR A 167 -11.63 10.61 -2.22
N LEU A 168 -10.96 9.51 -1.94
CA LEU A 168 -9.68 9.17 -2.53
C LEU A 168 -9.81 8.87 -4.02
N TRP A 169 -10.86 8.10 -4.40
CA TRP A 169 -11.20 7.83 -5.80
C TRP A 169 -11.44 9.12 -6.57
N GLY A 170 -12.33 9.98 -6.11
CA GLY A 170 -12.65 11.26 -6.76
C GLY A 170 -11.43 12.18 -6.86
N GLY A 171 -10.54 12.10 -5.88
CA GLY A 171 -9.34 12.94 -5.81
C GLY A 171 -8.16 12.45 -6.64
N TRP A 172 -7.96 11.16 -6.78
CA TRP A 172 -6.71 10.60 -7.30
C TRP A 172 -6.85 9.61 -8.45
N ASN A 173 -7.98 8.93 -8.61
CA ASN A 173 -8.12 7.93 -9.68
C ASN A 173 -7.98 8.57 -11.07
N GLY A 174 -7.14 8.00 -11.91
CA GLY A 174 -6.84 8.52 -13.24
C GLY A 174 -5.85 9.71 -13.29
N ARG A 175 -5.38 10.22 -12.16
CA ARG A 175 -4.37 11.29 -12.13
C ARG A 175 -3.01 10.85 -12.67
N ALA A 176 -2.08 11.82 -12.77
CA ALA A 176 -0.72 11.64 -13.27
C ALA A 176 -0.69 10.98 -14.66
N SER A 177 -1.51 11.45 -15.61
CA SER A 177 -1.67 10.86 -16.95
C SER A 177 -2.09 9.39 -16.89
N ASP A 178 -3.09 9.11 -16.09
CA ASP A 178 -3.68 7.78 -15.90
C ASP A 178 -2.74 6.73 -15.28
N ARG A 179 -1.73 7.18 -14.52
CA ARG A 179 -0.80 6.28 -13.83
C ARG A 179 -1.23 5.89 -12.42
N ILE A 180 -2.23 6.58 -11.85
CA ILE A 180 -2.75 6.29 -10.51
C ILE A 180 -4.13 5.66 -10.63
N ARG A 181 -4.31 4.50 -10.02
CA ARG A 181 -5.58 3.79 -9.86
C ARG A 181 -5.84 3.52 -8.39
N ILE A 182 -7.08 3.68 -7.98
CA ILE A 182 -7.53 3.44 -6.61
C ILE A 182 -8.43 2.22 -6.58
N GLN A 183 -8.25 1.35 -5.59
CA GLN A 183 -9.04 0.13 -5.41
C GLN A 183 -9.48 -0.03 -3.95
N LEU A 184 -10.60 -0.70 -3.74
CA LEU A 184 -10.99 -1.24 -2.43
C LEU A 184 -10.21 -2.53 -2.14
N ALA A 185 -9.88 -2.74 -0.86
CA ALA A 185 -9.21 -3.95 -0.43
C ALA A 185 -9.67 -4.37 0.97
N PRO A 186 -10.61 -5.34 1.09
CA PRO A 186 -10.79 -6.02 2.36
C PRO A 186 -9.47 -6.66 2.78
N ALA A 187 -9.06 -6.45 4.04
CA ALA A 187 -7.73 -6.89 4.47
C ALA A 187 -7.58 -8.42 4.39
N ASN A 188 -8.49 -9.16 4.97
CA ASN A 188 -8.71 -10.62 4.81
C ASN A 188 -9.92 -11.07 5.64
N LEU A 189 -10.24 -12.38 5.60
CA LEU A 189 -11.37 -12.98 6.32
C LEU A 189 -11.27 -12.89 7.86
N HIS A 190 -10.08 -12.75 8.42
CA HIS A 190 -9.91 -12.62 9.87
C HIS A 190 -10.13 -11.18 10.36
N TRP A 191 -9.88 -10.19 9.51
CA TRP A 191 -9.90 -8.78 9.84
C TRP A 191 -11.12 -8.03 9.30
N CYS A 192 -11.94 -8.71 8.49
CA CYS A 192 -13.22 -8.19 8.01
C CYS A 192 -14.34 -9.12 8.45
N ASP A 193 -15.41 -8.56 8.98
CA ASP A 193 -16.65 -9.29 9.20
C ASP A 193 -17.40 -9.55 7.87
N ASP A 194 -18.39 -10.45 7.90
CA ASP A 194 -19.16 -10.83 6.72
C ASP A 194 -19.89 -9.63 6.07
N HIS A 195 -20.33 -8.67 6.89
CA HIS A 195 -20.97 -7.46 6.40
C HIS A 195 -19.98 -6.61 5.60
N ALA A 196 -18.78 -6.40 6.11
CA ALA A 196 -17.74 -5.64 5.42
C ALA A 196 -17.32 -6.31 4.10
N LEU A 197 -17.19 -7.65 4.09
CA LEU A 197 -16.84 -8.40 2.89
C LEU A 197 -17.93 -8.28 1.82
N THR A 198 -19.19 -8.52 2.20
CA THR A 198 -20.34 -8.44 1.27
C THR A 198 -20.48 -7.02 0.71
N THR A 199 -20.49 -6.01 1.58
CA THR A 199 -20.66 -4.62 1.15
C THR A 199 -19.57 -4.18 0.18
N GLN A 200 -18.31 -4.52 0.41
CA GLN A 200 -17.21 -4.14 -0.49
C GLN A 200 -17.25 -4.85 -1.84
N THR A 201 -17.93 -5.99 -1.97
CA THR A 201 -18.12 -6.67 -3.25
C THR A 201 -19.26 -6.09 -4.08
N GLU A 202 -20.19 -5.39 -3.44
CA GLU A 202 -21.33 -4.74 -4.08
C GLU A 202 -21.05 -3.27 -4.42
N TYR A 203 -19.96 -2.71 -3.89
CA TYR A 203 -19.57 -1.31 -4.04
C TYR A 203 -18.76 -1.05 -5.31
#